data_a9bd38019096e26a27d2022495ecb734
#
_entry.id   a9bd38019096e26a27d2022495ecb734
#
_cell.length_a   1.000
_cell.length_b   1.000
_cell.length_c   1.000
_cell.angle_alpha   90.00
_cell.angle_beta   90.00
_cell.angle_gamma   90.00
#
_symmetry.space_group_name_H-M   'P 1'
#
loop_
_entity.id
_entity.type
_entity.pdbx_description
1 polymer ?
#
loop_
_entity_poly.entity_id
_entity_poly.type
_entity_poly.pdbx_seq_one_letter_code
_entity_poly.pdbx_strand_id
1 'polypeptide(L)' 'MLQDQLDQLKLPKPVRYQIDDLVRALNAASTREDVEREGEMQIALIGALESARKLKPADVETLYIIFDDAVQVRLQEVDR' A
#
# COMPACT_ATOMS: atom_id res chain seq x y z
N MET A 1 11.21 8.16 -1.19
CA MET A 1 11.13 6.68 -1.13
C MET A 1 9.86 6.26 -0.41
N LEU A 2 9.33 5.10 -0.77
CA LEU A 2 8.06 4.60 -0.21
C LEU A 2 8.08 4.52 1.32
N GLN A 3 9.14 3.95 1.88
CA GLN A 3 9.25 3.83 3.33
C GLN A 3 9.28 5.18 4.03
N ASP A 4 9.97 6.16 3.44
CA ASP A 4 10.02 7.51 4.01
C ASP A 4 8.64 8.17 3.99
N GLN A 5 7.88 7.97 2.91
CA GLN A 5 6.52 8.48 2.81
C GLN A 5 5.62 7.87 3.88
N LEU A 6 5.75 6.57 4.11
CA LEU A 6 4.98 5.88 5.14
C LEU A 6 5.39 6.33 6.55
N ASP A 7 6.69 6.56 6.77
CA ASP A 7 7.19 7.04 8.06
C ASP A 7 6.60 8.39 8.43
N GLN A 8 6.38 9.26 7.45
CA GLN A 8 5.84 10.59 7.68
C GLN A 8 4.41 10.56 8.21
N LEU A 9 3.66 9.50 7.94
CA LEU A 9 2.28 9.37 8.41
C LEU A 9 2.18 9.06 9.90
N LYS A 10 3.24 8.54 10.49
CA LYS A 10 3.30 8.19 11.92
C LYS A 10 2.14 7.28 12.34
N LEU A 11 1.92 6.24 11.54
CA LEU A 11 0.85 5.29 11.77
C LEU A 11 1.07 4.50 13.08
N PRO A 12 -0.01 4.10 13.78
CA PRO A 12 0.14 3.20 14.92
C PRO A 12 0.86 1.91 14.51
N LYS A 13 1.67 1.35 15.40
CA LYS A 13 2.49 0.18 15.08
C LYS A 13 1.71 -0.99 14.48
N PRO A 14 0.56 -1.40 15.04
CA PRO A 14 -0.18 -2.52 14.44
C PRO A 14 -0.63 -2.23 13.01
N VAL A 15 -1.05 -0.99 12.72
CA VAL A 15 -1.43 -0.58 11.38
C VAL A 15 -0.21 -0.55 10.47
N ARG A 16 0.91 0.01 10.95
CA ARG A 16 2.14 0.08 10.17
C ARG A 16 2.64 -1.31 9.77
N TYR A 17 2.54 -2.31 10.66
CA TYR A 17 2.95 -3.66 10.33
C TYR A 17 2.12 -4.24 9.19
N GLN A 18 0.81 -4.00 9.18
CA GLN A 18 -0.06 -4.45 8.10
C GLN A 18 0.28 -3.76 6.78
N ILE A 19 0.56 -2.46 6.84
CA ILE A 19 0.97 -1.70 5.65
C ILE A 19 2.32 -2.20 5.13
N ASP A 20 3.27 -2.48 6.02
CA ASP A 20 4.58 -3.01 5.62
C ASP A 20 4.45 -4.39 4.95
N ASP A 21 3.51 -5.22 5.39
CA ASP A 21 3.24 -6.51 4.75
C ASP A 21 2.78 -6.30 3.30
N LEU A 22 1.95 -5.30 3.05
CA LEU A 22 1.52 -4.97 1.68
C LEU A 22 2.69 -4.53 0.81
N VAL A 23 3.62 -3.76 1.37
CA VAL A 23 4.81 -3.32 0.64
C VAL A 23 5.67 -4.53 0.26
N ARG A 24 5.88 -5.44 1.20
CA ARG A 24 6.66 -6.65 0.94
C ARG A 24 6.01 -7.51 -0.14
N ALA A 25 4.70 -7.69 -0.07
CA ALA A 25 3.96 -8.48 -1.06
C ALA A 25 4.05 -7.86 -2.44
N LEU A 26 3.92 -6.54 -2.54
CA LEU A 26 4.05 -5.83 -3.81
C LEU A 26 5.45 -6.01 -4.39
N ASN A 27 6.48 -5.89 -3.57
CA ASN A 27 7.86 -6.05 -4.03
C ASN A 27 8.19 -7.48 -4.44
N ALA A 28 7.49 -8.47 -3.89
CA ALA A 28 7.66 -9.87 -4.25
C ALA A 28 6.88 -10.26 -5.50
N ALA A 29 5.92 -9.45 -5.93
CA ALA A 29 5.12 -9.73 -7.12
C ALA A 29 6.01 -9.63 -8.36
N SER A 30 6.00 -10.66 -9.21
CA SER A 30 6.90 -10.74 -10.36
C SER A 30 6.18 -10.69 -11.71
N THR A 31 4.86 -10.69 -11.72
CA THR A 31 4.07 -10.62 -12.95
C THR A 31 3.07 -9.47 -12.84
N ARG A 32 2.60 -8.99 -14.01
CA ARG A 32 1.58 -7.96 -14.06
C ARG A 32 0.34 -8.37 -13.27
N GLU A 33 -0.11 -9.61 -13.45
CA GLU A 33 -1.30 -10.11 -12.75
C GLU A 33 -1.11 -10.09 -11.23
N ASP A 34 0.05 -10.49 -10.75
CA ASP A 34 0.34 -10.49 -9.32
C ASP A 34 0.37 -9.07 -8.76
N VAL A 35 0.97 -8.11 -9.50
CA VAL A 35 1.00 -6.72 -9.08
C VAL A 35 -0.41 -6.15 -8.99
N GLU A 36 -1.25 -6.43 -9.98
CA GLU A 36 -2.64 -5.94 -9.98
C GLU A 36 -3.42 -6.55 -8.81
N ARG A 37 -3.21 -7.82 -8.51
CA ARG A 37 -3.85 -8.48 -7.37
C ARG A 37 -3.42 -7.84 -6.05
N GLU A 38 -2.13 -7.54 -5.90
CA GLU A 38 -1.64 -6.88 -4.71
C GLU A 38 -2.23 -5.47 -4.58
N GLY A 39 -2.41 -4.76 -5.69
CA GLY A 39 -3.08 -3.46 -5.68
C GLY A 39 -4.51 -3.55 -5.16
N GLU A 40 -5.26 -4.57 -5.55
CA GLU A 40 -6.62 -4.79 -5.05
C GLU A 40 -6.62 -5.08 -3.55
N MET A 41 -5.66 -5.87 -3.07
CA MET A 41 -5.53 -6.18 -1.65
C MET A 41 -5.19 -4.94 -0.82
N GLN A 42 -4.39 -4.03 -1.37
CA GLN A 42 -4.06 -2.77 -0.72
C GLN A 42 -5.31 -1.92 -0.50
N ILE A 43 -6.12 -1.78 -1.53
CA ILE A 43 -7.38 -1.03 -1.46
C ILE A 43 -8.31 -1.65 -0.42
N ALA A 44 -8.44 -2.98 -0.43
CA ALA A 44 -9.30 -3.69 0.49
C ALA A 44 -8.86 -3.51 1.95
N LEU A 45 -7.56 -3.62 2.23
CA LEU A 45 -7.05 -3.46 3.59
C LEU A 45 -7.22 -2.02 4.08
N ILE A 46 -6.86 -1.04 3.26
CA ILE A 46 -6.97 0.37 3.64
C ILE A 46 -8.44 0.71 3.91
N GLY A 47 -9.35 0.25 3.06
CA GLY A 47 -10.79 0.43 3.28
C GLY A 47 -11.28 -0.21 4.56
N ALA A 48 -10.80 -1.41 4.88
CA ALA A 48 -11.16 -2.10 6.12
C ALA A 48 -10.65 -1.34 7.36
N LEU A 49 -9.42 -0.82 7.29
CA LEU A 49 -8.84 -0.05 8.40
C LEU A 49 -9.60 1.26 8.60
N GLU A 50 -10.03 1.91 7.53
CA GLU A 50 -10.87 3.11 7.62
C GLU A 50 -12.21 2.79 8.27
N SER A 51 -12.87 1.73 7.82
CA SER A 51 -14.17 1.30 8.35
C SER A 51 -14.09 0.94 9.83
N ALA A 52 -12.96 0.37 10.26
CA ALA A 52 -12.70 0.04 11.66
C ALA A 52 -12.22 1.25 12.48
N ARG A 53 -12.14 2.42 11.86
CA ARG A 53 -11.67 3.66 12.49
C ARG A 53 -10.24 3.57 13.02
N LYS A 54 -9.42 2.77 12.37
CA LYS A 54 -7.99 2.63 12.70
C LYS A 54 -7.13 3.59 11.88
N LEU A 55 -7.72 4.25 10.88
CA LEU A 55 -7.05 5.26 10.06
C LEU A 55 -7.94 6.49 9.96
N LYS A 56 -7.30 7.66 9.98
CA LYS A 56 -7.98 8.94 9.73
C LYS A 56 -8.26 9.09 8.24
N PRO A 57 -9.34 9.76 7.84
CA PRO A 57 -9.63 9.97 6.41
C PRO A 57 -8.48 10.59 5.62
N ALA A 58 -7.77 11.54 6.20
CA ALA A 58 -6.62 12.17 5.53
C ALA A 58 -5.50 11.16 5.26
N ASP A 59 -5.24 10.26 6.21
CA ASP A 59 -4.22 9.22 6.05
C ASP A 59 -4.65 8.19 5.01
N VAL A 60 -5.95 7.88 4.95
CA VAL A 60 -6.51 6.97 3.93
C VAL A 60 -6.23 7.51 2.54
N GLU A 61 -6.53 8.78 2.28
CA GLU A 61 -6.28 9.40 0.98
C GLU A 61 -4.79 9.35 0.63
N THR A 62 -3.94 9.69 1.59
CA THR A 62 -2.49 9.67 1.38
C THR A 62 -2.00 8.26 1.06
N LEU A 63 -2.50 7.25 1.78
CA LEU A 63 -2.11 5.86 1.53
C LEU A 63 -2.54 5.39 0.14
N TYR A 64 -3.73 5.75 -0.31
CA TYR A 64 -4.17 5.40 -1.67
C TYR A 64 -3.24 6.01 -2.72
N ILE A 65 -2.83 7.26 -2.54
CA ILE A 65 -1.90 7.91 -3.48
C ILE A 65 -0.54 7.22 -3.46
N ILE A 66 -0.01 6.94 -2.27
CA ILE A 66 1.30 6.28 -2.11
C ILE A 66 1.29 4.90 -2.79
N PHE A 67 0.26 4.10 -2.52
CA PHE A 67 0.20 2.75 -3.07
C PHE A 67 -0.13 2.75 -4.56
N ASP A 68 -0.95 3.68 -5.04
CA ASP A 68 -1.20 3.79 -6.48
C ASP A 68 0.11 4.07 -7.22
N ASP A 69 0.91 5.01 -6.73
CA ASP A 69 2.21 5.30 -7.32
C ASP A 69 3.13 4.08 -7.28
N ALA A 70 3.16 3.37 -6.15
CA ALA A 70 4.00 2.19 -5.98
C ALA A 70 3.59 1.07 -6.94
N VAL A 71 2.29 0.86 -7.14
CA VAL A 71 1.77 -0.13 -8.09
C VAL A 71 2.17 0.25 -9.51
N GLN A 72 2.03 1.53 -9.89
CA GLN A 72 2.39 1.97 -11.24
C GLN A 72 3.88 1.77 -11.52
N VAL A 73 4.73 2.10 -10.56
CA VAL A 73 6.17 1.86 -10.70
C VAL A 73 6.46 0.37 -10.85
N ARG A 74 5.83 -0.47 -10.03
CA ARG A 74 6.06 -1.91 -10.09
C ARG A 74 5.57 -2.51 -11.39
N LEU A 75 4.43 -2.03 -11.93
CA LEU A 75 3.94 -2.48 -13.23
C LEU A 75 4.95 -2.20 -14.34
N GLN A 76 5.59 -1.03 -14.32
CA GLN A 76 6.63 -0.70 -15.30
C GLN A 76 7.82 -1.64 -15.18
N GLU A 77 8.18 -2.03 -13.95
CA GLU A 77 9.31 -2.92 -13.72
C GLU A 77 9.05 -4.34 -14.23
N VAL A 78 7.84 -4.87 -14.01
CA VAL A 78 7.52 -6.25 -14.41
C VAL A 78 7.16 -6.37 -15.89
N ASP A 79 6.78 -5.28 -16.53
CA ASP A 79 6.42 -5.28 -17.97
C ASP A 79 7.63 -5.16 -18.89
N ARG A 80 8.83 -5.08 -18.37
CA ARG A 80 10.06 -4.97 -19.18
C ARG A 80 10.45 -6.25 -19.85
#